data_5233b90bb3a01a9a4cd6ab673f1f52c5
#
_entry.id   5233b90bb3a01a9a4cd6ab673f1f52c5
#
_cell.length_a   1.000
_cell.length_b   1.000
_cell.length_c   1.000
_cell.angle_alpha   90.00
_cell.angle_beta   90.00
_cell.angle_gamma   90.00
#
_symmetry.space_group_name_H-M   'P 1'
#
loop_
_entity.id
_entity.type
_entity.pdbx_description
1 polymer ?
#
loop_
_entity_poly.entity_id
_entity_poly.type
_entity_poly.pdbx_seq_one_letter_code
_entity_poly.pdbx_strand_id
1 'polypeptide(L)'
;MQIQTPDWVKHAVFYQIFPDRFARSKQPRKRLLHEARWEDWEAMPTLQGYKGGDLWGIIEGLDYIQSLGINAIYFTPIFQSASNHRYHTHDYYQVDPLLGGNEAFKELLEAAHQKNIKVVLDGVFNHSSRGFFFFHDVLENGPQSPWVNWFKIHGWPLSPYNGEFPANYEGWADNRALPVFNHDNPEVKEYIMEIAEYWIKLGIDGWRLDVPFEIKTPGFWQEFRDRVKAINPDAYIVGEVWGDSREWLDGTQFDGVMNYLFAGPTIAFTAGDRVVLEQVQSRDYQPYPPLFAAEYAAKIQELLQLYPWEIQLTQLNLLASHDTARLMTIAGGDKASVELSTLLLLTFPGAPSIYYGDEVGLPGAIDPDSRRGFPLEANWDREILKTHRQLIEIRHQYPAMRTGDYQVLYA
;
A
#
# COMPACT_ATOMS: atom_id res chain seq x y z
N MET A 1 -25.96 14.63 -0.66
CA MET A 1 -24.87 15.06 -1.59
C MET A 1 -24.56 13.86 -2.46
N GLN A 2 -24.35 14.02 -3.77
CA GLN A 2 -23.97 12.88 -4.62
C GLN A 2 -22.49 12.58 -4.35
N ILE A 3 -22.19 11.32 -4.05
CA ILE A 3 -20.80 10.88 -3.83
C ILE A 3 -20.06 10.95 -5.17
N GLN A 4 -18.87 11.56 -5.15
CA GLN A 4 -18.00 11.67 -6.31
C GLN A 4 -16.67 10.99 -6.03
N THR A 5 -16.29 10.04 -6.88
CA THR A 5 -15.02 9.32 -6.85
C THR A 5 -14.29 9.52 -8.18
N PRO A 6 -12.95 9.41 -8.22
CA PRO A 6 -12.19 9.55 -9.45
C PRO A 6 -12.58 8.46 -10.46
N ASP A 7 -13.05 8.86 -11.64
CA ASP A 7 -13.56 7.92 -12.65
C ASP A 7 -12.46 6.97 -13.16
N TRP A 8 -11.23 7.44 -13.29
CA TRP A 8 -10.11 6.63 -13.75
C TRP A 8 -9.83 5.40 -12.86
N VAL A 9 -10.15 5.48 -11.54
CA VAL A 9 -9.94 4.37 -10.59
C VAL A 9 -10.83 3.19 -10.94
N LYS A 10 -12.07 3.43 -11.37
CA LYS A 10 -13.01 2.38 -11.81
C LYS A 10 -12.46 1.57 -12.98
N HIS A 11 -11.59 2.19 -13.79
CA HIS A 11 -10.95 1.60 -14.97
C HIS A 11 -9.52 1.14 -14.74
N ALA A 12 -9.01 1.32 -13.51
CA ALA A 12 -7.64 0.97 -13.18
C ALA A 12 -7.48 -0.53 -12.89
N VAL A 13 -6.27 -1.01 -13.21
CA VAL A 13 -5.67 -2.22 -12.66
C VAL A 13 -4.37 -1.77 -12.00
N PHE A 14 -4.35 -1.86 -10.68
CA PHE A 14 -3.21 -1.41 -9.88
C PHE A 14 -2.12 -2.48 -9.79
N TYR A 15 -0.89 -2.02 -9.67
CA TYR A 15 0.26 -2.84 -9.37
C TYR A 15 0.97 -2.26 -8.14
N GLN A 16 0.97 -3.00 -7.04
CA GLN A 16 1.65 -2.58 -5.83
C GLN A 16 3.13 -2.92 -5.91
N ILE A 17 3.99 -1.91 -5.78
CA ILE A 17 5.44 -2.05 -5.83
C ILE A 17 6.06 -1.74 -4.48
N PHE A 18 6.95 -2.63 -4.02
CA PHE A 18 7.90 -2.39 -2.96
C PHE A 18 9.22 -1.96 -3.61
N PRO A 19 9.59 -0.65 -3.58
CA PRO A 19 10.63 -0.12 -4.46
C PRO A 19 12.00 -0.78 -4.32
N ASP A 20 12.41 -1.10 -3.09
CA ASP A 20 13.69 -1.79 -2.82
C ASP A 20 13.77 -3.20 -3.42
N ARG A 21 12.62 -3.79 -3.80
CA ARG A 21 12.48 -5.22 -4.12
C ARG A 21 12.07 -5.50 -5.57
N PHE A 22 11.66 -4.49 -6.34
CA PHE A 22 11.11 -4.72 -7.68
C PHE A 22 12.18 -4.77 -8.76
N ALA A 23 13.04 -3.74 -8.86
CA ALA A 23 14.07 -3.69 -9.89
C ALA A 23 15.26 -2.82 -9.48
N ARG A 24 16.47 -3.27 -9.84
CA ARG A 24 17.70 -2.47 -9.80
C ARG A 24 17.95 -1.85 -11.16
N SER A 25 18.36 -0.58 -11.20
CA SER A 25 18.82 0.03 -12.45
C SER A 25 20.02 -0.70 -13.03
N LYS A 26 20.03 -0.88 -14.35
CA LYS A 26 21.14 -1.53 -15.08
C LYS A 26 22.35 -0.64 -15.18
N GLN A 27 22.15 0.68 -15.19
CA GLN A 27 23.26 1.63 -15.26
C GLN A 27 23.84 1.87 -13.86
N PRO A 28 25.17 1.85 -13.69
CA PRO A 28 25.79 2.22 -12.43
C PRO A 28 25.53 3.70 -12.18
N ARG A 29 24.63 3.97 -11.26
CA ARG A 29 24.38 5.33 -10.76
C ARG A 29 25.35 5.63 -9.63
N LYS A 30 25.62 6.91 -9.38
CA LYS A 30 26.47 7.35 -8.28
C LYS A 30 25.81 6.91 -6.97
N ARG A 31 26.38 5.87 -6.36
CA ARG A 31 25.91 5.39 -5.06
C ARG A 31 26.42 6.29 -3.95
N LEU A 32 25.66 6.38 -2.89
CA LEU A 32 26.07 7.11 -1.70
C LEU A 32 27.19 6.35 -0.97
N LEU A 33 28.10 7.11 -0.35
CA LEU A 33 29.22 6.51 0.41
C LEU A 33 28.78 5.70 1.63
N HIS A 34 27.58 6.00 2.16
CA HIS A 34 26.98 5.31 3.30
C HIS A 34 25.86 4.39 2.82
N GLU A 35 26.23 3.40 2.03
CA GLU A 35 25.27 2.42 1.55
C GLU A 35 24.76 1.56 2.69
N ALA A 36 23.47 1.29 2.64
CA ALA A 36 22.80 0.33 3.47
C ALA A 36 23.41 -1.08 3.27
N ARG A 37 23.13 -1.96 4.19
CA ARG A 37 23.51 -3.36 4.08
C ARG A 37 22.80 -4.04 2.91
N TRP A 38 23.52 -4.28 1.83
CA TRP A 38 22.99 -4.94 0.63
C TRP A 38 22.94 -6.47 0.84
N GLU A 39 21.81 -7.05 0.44
CA GLU A 39 21.63 -8.48 0.32
C GLU A 39 21.65 -8.90 -1.15
N ASP A 40 22.04 -10.15 -1.42
CA ASP A 40 21.87 -10.71 -2.74
C ASP A 40 20.41 -10.68 -3.16
N TRP A 41 20.17 -10.38 -4.45
CA TRP A 41 18.81 -10.17 -4.98
C TRP A 41 17.90 -11.38 -4.76
N GLU A 42 18.42 -12.59 -4.98
CA GLU A 42 17.68 -13.84 -4.88
C GLU A 42 17.71 -14.46 -3.47
N ALA A 43 18.53 -13.93 -2.57
CA ALA A 43 18.56 -14.42 -1.19
C ALA A 43 17.26 -14.18 -0.44
N MET A 44 16.97 -14.98 0.57
CA MET A 44 15.86 -14.73 1.48
C MET A 44 16.02 -13.36 2.14
N PRO A 45 14.97 -12.52 2.15
CA PRO A 45 15.08 -11.20 2.76
C PRO A 45 15.18 -11.26 4.27
N THR A 46 15.93 -10.34 4.86
CA THR A 46 15.92 -10.10 6.30
C THR A 46 15.16 -8.82 6.63
N LEU A 47 14.79 -8.64 7.90
CA LEU A 47 14.08 -7.44 8.36
C LEU A 47 14.85 -6.13 8.08
N GLN A 48 16.18 -6.18 8.06
CA GLN A 48 17.04 -4.97 7.98
C GLN A 48 17.83 -4.88 6.69
N GLY A 49 17.84 -5.93 5.87
CA GLY A 49 18.60 -5.96 4.63
C GLY A 49 17.90 -5.23 3.49
N TYR A 50 18.69 -4.65 2.61
CA TYR A 50 18.21 -3.97 1.41
C TYR A 50 18.55 -4.82 0.18
N LYS A 51 17.60 -4.96 -0.74
CA LYS A 51 17.85 -5.58 -2.04
C LYS A 51 18.41 -4.57 -3.06
N GLY A 52 18.27 -3.29 -2.79
CA GLY A 52 18.83 -2.22 -3.61
C GLY A 52 18.08 -1.97 -4.91
N GLY A 53 16.80 -2.27 -4.97
CA GLY A 53 15.91 -1.75 -6.00
C GLY A 53 15.83 -0.23 -5.91
N ASP A 54 15.60 0.43 -7.04
CA ASP A 54 15.55 1.88 -7.15
C ASP A 54 14.50 2.34 -8.18
N LEU A 55 14.18 3.64 -8.17
CA LEU A 55 13.16 4.19 -9.05
C LEU A 55 13.56 4.16 -10.53
N TRP A 56 14.85 4.27 -10.85
CA TRP A 56 15.31 4.12 -12.22
C TRP A 56 15.16 2.67 -12.73
N GLY A 57 15.39 1.68 -11.87
CA GLY A 57 15.09 0.29 -12.20
C GLY A 57 13.60 0.08 -12.47
N ILE A 58 12.74 0.79 -11.73
CA ILE A 58 11.29 0.77 -11.98
C ILE A 58 10.96 1.43 -13.32
N ILE A 59 11.60 2.55 -13.69
CA ILE A 59 11.45 3.18 -15.01
C ILE A 59 11.80 2.19 -16.12
N GLU A 60 12.92 1.47 -15.98
CA GLU A 60 13.32 0.41 -16.94
C GLU A 60 12.29 -0.74 -17.01
N GLY A 61 11.53 -0.98 -15.93
CA GLY A 61 10.49 -1.99 -15.83
C GLY A 61 9.09 -1.56 -16.31
N LEU A 62 8.88 -0.27 -16.64
CA LEU A 62 7.55 0.23 -17.02
C LEU A 62 6.97 -0.42 -18.29
N ASP A 63 7.81 -0.84 -19.23
CA ASP A 63 7.35 -1.58 -20.42
C ASP A 63 6.76 -2.94 -20.05
N TYR A 64 7.38 -3.64 -19.10
CA TYR A 64 6.84 -4.88 -18.56
C TYR A 64 5.48 -4.64 -17.88
N ILE A 65 5.40 -3.66 -16.99
CA ILE A 65 4.17 -3.29 -16.26
C ILE A 65 3.05 -2.94 -17.26
N GLN A 66 3.34 -2.12 -18.27
CA GLN A 66 2.38 -1.77 -19.31
C GLN A 66 1.96 -3.01 -20.14
N SER A 67 2.87 -3.93 -20.42
CA SER A 67 2.59 -5.17 -21.16
C SER A 67 1.67 -6.14 -20.42
N LEU A 68 1.53 -6.00 -19.09
CA LEU A 68 0.55 -6.71 -18.28
C LEU A 68 -0.86 -6.11 -18.42
N GLY A 69 -0.98 -4.90 -18.96
CA GLY A 69 -2.23 -4.13 -18.94
C GLY A 69 -2.44 -3.29 -17.66
N ILE A 70 -1.41 -3.14 -16.85
CA ILE A 70 -1.43 -2.27 -15.65
C ILE A 70 -1.45 -0.81 -16.10
N ASN A 71 -2.30 0.00 -15.47
CA ASN A 71 -2.43 1.43 -15.73
C ASN A 71 -2.42 2.30 -14.47
N ALA A 72 -2.12 1.71 -13.31
CA ALA A 72 -1.86 2.43 -12.07
C ALA A 72 -0.83 1.70 -11.21
N ILE A 73 0.04 2.44 -10.55
CA ILE A 73 1.02 1.93 -9.59
C ILE A 73 0.73 2.53 -8.23
N TYR A 74 0.72 1.69 -7.22
CA TYR A 74 0.77 2.07 -5.82
C TYR A 74 2.14 1.68 -5.26
N PHE A 75 2.88 2.66 -4.73
CA PHE A 75 4.16 2.43 -4.07
C PHE A 75 3.97 2.29 -2.56
N THR A 76 4.62 1.29 -1.93
CA THR A 76 4.93 1.40 -0.50
C THR A 76 5.86 2.61 -0.28
N PRO A 77 6.06 3.11 0.96
CA PRO A 77 6.71 4.39 1.18
C PRO A 77 8.03 4.57 0.43
N ILE A 78 8.23 5.77 -0.12
CA ILE A 78 9.44 6.14 -0.87
C ILE A 78 10.27 7.22 -0.19
N PHE A 79 9.75 7.82 0.89
CA PHE A 79 10.42 8.93 1.57
C PHE A 79 11.65 8.49 2.35
N GLN A 80 12.56 9.43 2.60
CA GLN A 80 13.81 9.18 3.29
C GLN A 80 13.58 8.48 4.63
N SER A 81 14.31 7.40 4.87
CA SER A 81 14.11 6.51 6.00
C SER A 81 15.38 5.73 6.36
N ALA A 82 15.45 5.25 7.59
CA ALA A 82 16.47 4.29 8.01
C ALA A 82 16.07 2.82 7.79
N SER A 83 14.83 2.54 7.36
CA SER A 83 14.33 1.18 7.13
C SER A 83 14.18 0.87 5.65
N ASN A 84 14.35 -0.39 5.27
CA ASN A 84 14.19 -0.83 3.89
C ASN A 84 12.74 -0.67 3.37
N HIS A 85 11.77 -0.74 4.27
CA HIS A 85 10.33 -0.56 3.97
C HIS A 85 9.86 0.90 4.02
N ARG A 86 10.66 1.80 4.55
CA ARG A 86 10.47 3.27 4.62
C ARG A 86 9.25 3.76 5.40
N TYR A 87 8.59 2.92 6.19
CA TYR A 87 7.57 3.37 7.15
C TYR A 87 8.14 4.15 8.32
N HIS A 88 9.46 4.19 8.48
CA HIS A 88 10.17 5.03 9.45
C HIS A 88 10.60 6.35 8.79
N THR A 89 9.66 7.23 8.48
CA THR A 89 9.92 8.45 7.70
C THR A 89 10.78 9.46 8.46
N HIS A 90 11.87 9.90 7.83
CA HIS A 90 12.77 10.95 8.33
C HIS A 90 12.45 12.31 7.74
N ASP A 91 12.06 12.38 6.48
CA ASP A 91 11.73 13.61 5.77
C ASP A 91 10.64 13.32 4.74
N TYR A 92 9.52 14.04 4.85
CA TYR A 92 8.35 13.86 3.97
C TYR A 92 8.45 14.61 2.64
N TYR A 93 9.47 15.47 2.47
CA TYR A 93 9.71 16.21 1.23
C TYR A 93 10.85 15.61 0.40
N GLN A 94 11.55 14.61 0.93
CA GLN A 94 12.68 13.96 0.27
C GLN A 94 12.38 12.50 0.00
N VAL A 95 12.47 12.10 -1.25
CA VAL A 95 12.53 10.69 -1.62
C VAL A 95 13.86 10.12 -1.15
N ASP A 96 13.85 8.88 -0.65
CA ASP A 96 15.03 8.20 -0.15
C ASP A 96 16.18 8.23 -1.17
N PRO A 97 17.36 8.73 -0.81
CA PRO A 97 18.52 8.73 -1.70
C PRO A 97 18.90 7.35 -2.24
N LEU A 98 18.65 6.27 -1.47
CA LEU A 98 18.86 4.89 -1.93
C LEU A 98 17.93 4.50 -3.07
N LEU A 99 16.77 5.16 -3.19
CA LEU A 99 15.86 5.00 -4.32
C LEU A 99 16.17 5.93 -5.49
N GLY A 100 17.10 6.88 -5.32
CA GLY A 100 17.49 7.87 -6.33
C GLY A 100 17.05 9.30 -6.04
N GLY A 101 16.36 9.54 -4.91
CA GLY A 101 15.94 10.88 -4.49
C GLY A 101 14.85 11.48 -5.36
N ASN A 102 14.61 12.79 -5.15
CA ASN A 102 13.53 13.52 -5.83
C ASN A 102 13.72 13.58 -7.36
N GLU A 103 14.96 13.57 -7.84
CA GLU A 103 15.27 13.55 -9.28
C GLU A 103 14.74 12.28 -9.94
N ALA A 104 15.10 11.11 -9.39
CA ALA A 104 14.62 9.83 -9.91
C ALA A 104 13.09 9.71 -9.85
N PHE A 105 12.46 10.27 -8.80
CA PHE A 105 11.01 10.24 -8.69
C PHE A 105 10.34 11.11 -9.76
N LYS A 106 10.88 12.28 -10.05
CA LYS A 106 10.36 13.15 -11.11
C LYS A 106 10.45 12.47 -12.47
N GLU A 107 11.61 11.86 -12.78
CA GLU A 107 11.79 11.07 -14.01
C GLU A 107 10.79 9.90 -14.10
N LEU A 108 10.58 9.18 -12.98
CA LEU A 108 9.62 8.08 -12.91
C LEU A 108 8.19 8.56 -13.17
N LEU A 109 7.78 9.65 -12.55
CA LEU A 109 6.44 10.20 -12.69
C LEU A 109 6.17 10.62 -14.14
N GLU A 110 7.13 11.32 -14.77
CA GLU A 110 7.04 11.69 -16.18
C GLU A 110 6.96 10.45 -17.10
N ALA A 111 7.82 9.43 -16.86
CA ALA A 111 7.83 8.21 -17.67
C ALA A 111 6.55 7.36 -17.49
N ALA A 112 6.01 7.28 -16.27
CA ALA A 112 4.75 6.59 -16.00
C ALA A 112 3.57 7.28 -16.70
N HIS A 113 3.47 8.61 -16.58
CA HIS A 113 2.42 9.38 -17.24
C HIS A 113 2.48 9.32 -18.76
N GLN A 114 3.68 9.31 -19.38
CA GLN A 114 3.83 9.10 -20.81
C GLN A 114 3.28 7.75 -21.28
N LYS A 115 3.22 6.76 -20.39
CA LYS A 115 2.61 5.43 -20.63
C LYS A 115 1.17 5.32 -20.16
N ASN A 116 0.54 6.43 -19.75
CA ASN A 116 -0.80 6.47 -19.15
C ASN A 116 -0.91 5.60 -17.87
N ILE A 117 0.15 5.52 -17.11
CA ILE A 117 0.19 4.84 -15.81
C ILE A 117 0.09 5.88 -14.70
N LYS A 118 -0.92 5.76 -13.87
CA LYS A 118 -1.17 6.60 -12.69
C LYS A 118 -0.24 6.21 -11.54
N VAL A 119 0.13 7.16 -10.68
CA VAL A 119 1.05 6.95 -9.55
C VAL A 119 0.42 7.39 -8.25
N VAL A 120 0.27 6.44 -7.31
CA VAL A 120 -0.24 6.66 -5.95
C VAL A 120 0.87 6.42 -4.95
N LEU A 121 1.09 7.36 -4.04
CA LEU A 121 2.08 7.27 -2.97
C LEU A 121 1.47 6.83 -1.63
N ASP A 122 2.32 6.28 -0.78
CA ASP A 122 1.97 5.91 0.60
C ASP A 122 2.25 7.07 1.55
N GLY A 123 1.22 7.52 2.24
CA GLY A 123 1.26 8.60 3.23
C GLY A 123 1.27 8.04 4.65
N VAL A 124 2.44 8.04 5.29
CA VAL A 124 2.63 7.61 6.67
C VAL A 124 2.47 8.83 7.57
N PHE A 125 1.22 9.17 7.91
CA PHE A 125 0.90 10.43 8.61
C PHE A 125 0.54 10.26 10.08
N ASN A 126 0.35 9.02 10.55
CA ASN A 126 0.10 8.77 11.98
C ASN A 126 1.33 9.00 12.84
N HIS A 127 2.49 8.62 12.36
CA HIS A 127 3.76 8.64 13.10
C HIS A 127 4.92 9.01 12.18
N SER A 128 6.02 9.43 12.78
CA SER A 128 7.31 9.60 12.11
C SER A 128 8.33 8.56 12.58
N SER A 129 9.59 8.70 12.18
CA SER A 129 10.72 8.00 12.78
C SER A 129 11.32 8.82 13.93
N ARG A 130 12.07 8.16 14.81
CA ARG A 130 12.97 8.84 15.75
C ARG A 130 13.99 9.74 15.06
N GLY A 131 14.34 9.44 13.79
CA GLY A 131 15.24 10.25 12.97
C GLY A 131 14.57 11.42 12.26
N PHE A 132 13.25 11.59 12.38
CA PHE A 132 12.57 12.77 11.90
C PHE A 132 13.07 14.03 12.60
N PHE A 133 13.44 15.05 11.85
CA PHE A 133 14.17 16.21 12.36
C PHE A 133 13.54 16.81 13.63
N PHE A 134 12.24 17.01 13.64
CA PHE A 134 11.57 17.65 14.78
C PHE A 134 11.53 16.76 16.03
N PHE A 135 11.39 15.44 15.86
CA PHE A 135 11.50 14.54 17.01
C PHE A 135 12.95 14.42 17.50
N HIS A 136 13.90 14.42 16.57
CA HIS A 136 15.31 14.40 16.94
C HIS A 136 15.71 15.67 17.73
N ASP A 137 15.19 16.83 17.33
CA ASP A 137 15.37 18.08 18.12
C ASP A 137 14.80 17.95 19.54
N VAL A 138 13.63 17.30 19.69
CA VAL A 138 13.06 17.01 21.03
C VAL A 138 13.99 16.09 21.84
N LEU A 139 14.65 15.13 21.22
CA LEU A 139 15.61 14.26 21.91
C LEU A 139 16.88 15.00 22.36
N GLU A 140 17.36 15.95 21.55
CA GLU A 140 18.56 16.74 21.84
C GLU A 140 18.32 17.85 22.86
N ASN A 141 17.20 18.59 22.73
CA ASN A 141 16.92 19.79 23.50
C ASN A 141 15.91 19.57 24.65
N GLY A 142 15.31 18.38 24.74
CA GLY A 142 14.36 18.03 25.78
C GLY A 142 13.16 18.96 25.85
N PRO A 143 12.72 19.35 27.08
CA PRO A 143 11.57 20.23 27.25
C PRO A 143 11.74 21.64 26.67
N GLN A 144 12.94 22.02 26.24
CA GLN A 144 13.24 23.32 25.62
C GLN A 144 13.02 23.31 24.11
N SER A 145 12.82 22.14 23.50
CA SER A 145 12.53 22.04 22.07
C SER A 145 11.22 22.73 21.71
N PRO A 146 11.19 23.52 20.62
CA PRO A 146 9.94 24.12 20.14
C PRO A 146 8.93 23.07 19.63
N TRP A 147 9.38 21.83 19.37
CA TRP A 147 8.61 20.75 18.77
C TRP A 147 8.00 19.78 19.78
N VAL A 148 8.11 20.03 21.10
CA VAL A 148 7.60 19.14 22.16
C VAL A 148 6.12 18.82 21.94
N ASN A 149 5.31 19.82 21.58
CA ASN A 149 3.86 19.66 21.39
C ASN A 149 3.47 19.00 20.05
N TRP A 150 4.42 18.69 19.20
CA TRP A 150 4.19 17.97 17.95
C TRP A 150 4.00 16.47 18.17
N PHE A 151 4.42 15.97 19.33
CA PHE A 151 4.36 14.56 19.69
C PHE A 151 3.59 14.37 20.99
N LYS A 152 3.06 13.18 21.19
CA LYS A 152 2.34 12.82 22.41
C LYS A 152 3.33 12.40 23.50
N ILE A 153 3.85 13.39 24.24
CA ILE A 153 4.84 13.21 25.31
C ILE A 153 4.12 13.17 26.66
N HIS A 154 4.44 12.17 27.49
CA HIS A 154 3.79 11.92 28.79
C HIS A 154 4.69 12.25 29.97
N GLY A 155 5.99 12.41 29.78
CA GLY A 155 6.93 12.67 30.86
C GLY A 155 8.38 12.79 30.39
N TRP A 156 9.28 12.98 31.35
CA TRP A 156 10.72 13.16 31.13
C TRP A 156 11.52 12.35 32.14
N PRO A 157 12.77 11.91 31.83
CA PRO A 157 13.40 11.98 30.50
C PRO A 157 12.76 11.02 29.49
N LEU A 158 12.93 11.31 28.19
CA LEU A 158 12.53 10.38 27.14
C LEU A 158 13.52 9.19 27.09
N SER A 159 12.99 7.99 26.79
CA SER A 159 13.80 6.78 26.62
C SER A 159 13.56 6.15 25.24
N PRO A 160 14.16 6.69 24.16
CA PRO A 160 13.87 6.24 22.80
C PRO A 160 14.55 4.92 22.41
N TYR A 161 15.57 4.47 23.16
CA TYR A 161 16.38 3.30 22.82
C TYR A 161 16.42 2.22 23.89
N ASN A 162 16.31 2.57 25.16
CA ASN A 162 16.40 1.62 26.26
C ASN A 162 15.01 1.17 26.73
N GLY A 163 14.69 -0.11 26.52
CA GLY A 163 13.41 -0.72 26.89
C GLY A 163 13.22 -0.93 28.40
N GLU A 164 14.25 -0.79 29.22
CA GLU A 164 14.15 -0.94 30.68
C GLU A 164 13.43 0.23 31.35
N PHE A 165 13.36 1.39 30.67
CA PHE A 165 12.67 2.59 31.17
C PHE A 165 11.42 2.86 30.33
N PRO A 166 10.39 3.52 30.89
CA PRO A 166 9.25 4.00 30.12
C PRO A 166 9.71 4.91 28.97
N ALA A 167 9.09 4.80 27.80
CA ALA A 167 9.42 5.67 26.66
C ALA A 167 9.16 7.14 26.98
N ASN A 168 8.10 7.41 27.77
CA ASN A 168 7.55 8.70 28.12
C ASN A 168 7.00 9.51 26.92
N TYR A 169 6.73 8.81 25.80
CA TYR A 169 5.98 9.29 24.64
C TYR A 169 5.25 8.14 23.96
N GLU A 170 4.22 8.45 23.20
CA GLU A 170 3.50 7.44 22.42
C GLU A 170 4.33 7.03 21.18
N GLY A 171 4.47 5.71 21.00
CA GLY A 171 4.97 5.10 19.78
C GLY A 171 3.87 4.25 19.13
N TRP A 172 3.73 4.28 17.82
CA TRP A 172 2.76 3.43 17.13
C TRP A 172 3.04 1.94 17.42
N ALA A 173 1.98 1.21 17.79
CA ALA A 173 2.05 -0.19 18.23
C ALA A 173 3.12 -0.45 19.31
N ASP A 174 3.25 0.48 20.28
CA ASP A 174 4.27 0.50 21.34
C ASP A 174 5.72 0.50 20.83
N ASN A 175 5.93 0.78 19.55
CA ASN A 175 7.25 0.86 18.96
C ASN A 175 7.88 2.24 19.17
N ARG A 176 8.91 2.30 20.03
CA ARG A 176 9.65 3.55 20.32
C ARG A 176 10.35 4.16 19.10
N ALA A 177 10.57 3.39 18.02
CA ALA A 177 11.13 3.91 16.78
C ALA A 177 10.16 4.80 16.00
N LEU A 178 8.87 4.79 16.36
CA LEU A 178 7.77 5.39 15.61
C LEU A 178 6.95 6.35 16.48
N PRO A 179 7.53 7.51 16.87
CA PRO A 179 6.81 8.50 17.67
C PRO A 179 5.55 8.99 16.94
N VAL A 180 4.42 8.94 17.65
CA VAL A 180 3.11 9.35 17.15
C VAL A 180 3.00 10.86 17.16
N PHE A 181 2.51 11.43 16.07
CA PHE A 181 2.20 12.85 15.97
C PHE A 181 1.02 13.23 16.87
N ASN A 182 1.06 14.44 17.39
CA ASN A 182 -0.08 15.06 18.05
C ASN A 182 -0.97 15.78 17.04
N HIS A 183 -1.89 15.05 16.41
CA HIS A 183 -2.77 15.58 15.35
C HIS A 183 -3.75 16.65 15.83
N ASP A 184 -3.95 16.80 17.14
CA ASP A 184 -4.75 17.88 17.71
C ASP A 184 -3.99 19.21 17.75
N ASN A 185 -2.65 19.19 17.54
CA ASN A 185 -1.86 20.38 17.35
C ASN A 185 -2.09 20.92 15.93
N PRO A 186 -2.57 22.18 15.78
CA PRO A 186 -2.86 22.75 14.47
C PRO A 186 -1.62 22.88 13.56
N GLU A 187 -0.42 23.04 14.12
CA GLU A 187 0.82 23.08 13.33
C GLU A 187 1.15 21.72 12.73
N VAL A 188 0.94 20.63 13.47
CA VAL A 188 1.11 19.25 12.97
C VAL A 188 0.12 18.98 11.86
N LYS A 189 -1.15 19.33 12.07
CA LYS A 189 -2.18 19.18 11.06
C LYS A 189 -1.82 19.94 9.78
N GLU A 190 -1.46 21.22 9.90
CA GLU A 190 -1.07 22.03 8.75
C GLU A 190 0.14 21.45 8.02
N TYR A 191 1.16 21.01 8.73
CA TYR A 191 2.35 20.37 8.15
C TYR A 191 1.99 19.14 7.30
N ILE A 192 1.09 18.28 7.80
CA ILE A 192 0.64 17.08 7.04
C ILE A 192 -0.17 17.51 5.81
N MET A 193 -1.04 18.51 5.93
CA MET A 193 -1.80 19.04 4.80
C MET A 193 -0.88 19.63 3.72
N GLU A 194 0.15 20.39 4.12
CA GLU A 194 1.14 20.94 3.19
C GLU A 194 1.93 19.84 2.45
N ILE A 195 2.29 18.73 3.14
CA ILE A 195 2.91 17.56 2.50
C ILE A 195 1.98 16.97 1.45
N ALA A 196 0.72 16.75 1.82
CA ALA A 196 -0.26 16.17 0.90
C ALA A 196 -0.42 17.03 -0.35
N GLU A 197 -0.56 18.34 -0.18
CA GLU A 197 -0.64 19.29 -1.29
C GLU A 197 0.62 19.33 -2.15
N TYR A 198 1.80 19.34 -1.52
CA TYR A 198 3.09 19.41 -2.22
C TYR A 198 3.24 18.31 -3.26
N TRP A 199 2.98 17.06 -2.89
CA TRP A 199 3.14 15.93 -3.80
C TRP A 199 2.04 15.87 -4.86
N ILE A 200 0.81 16.28 -4.54
CA ILE A 200 -0.26 16.41 -5.54
C ILE A 200 0.08 17.52 -6.56
N LYS A 201 0.61 18.65 -6.11
CA LYS A 201 1.11 19.74 -7.00
C LYS A 201 2.27 19.26 -7.87
N LEU A 202 3.10 18.34 -7.37
CA LEU A 202 4.19 17.73 -8.15
C LEU A 202 3.66 16.79 -9.25
N GLY A 203 2.43 16.29 -9.10
CA GLY A 203 1.73 15.52 -10.14
C GLY A 203 1.42 14.07 -9.79
N ILE A 204 1.53 13.65 -8.53
CA ILE A 204 1.03 12.31 -8.16
C ILE A 204 -0.48 12.24 -8.32
N ASP A 205 -0.99 11.03 -8.57
CA ASP A 205 -2.41 10.81 -8.87
C ASP A 205 -3.22 10.39 -7.64
N GLY A 206 -2.59 10.29 -6.48
CA GLY A 206 -3.31 9.96 -5.25
C GLY A 206 -2.43 9.55 -4.07
N TRP A 207 -3.12 9.30 -2.96
CA TRP A 207 -2.55 8.87 -1.69
C TRP A 207 -3.16 7.56 -1.21
N ARG A 208 -2.33 6.61 -0.84
CA ARG A 208 -2.71 5.53 0.08
C ARG A 208 -2.33 5.99 1.47
N LEU A 209 -3.23 5.87 2.42
CA LEU A 209 -3.05 6.35 3.79
C LEU A 209 -2.78 5.18 4.72
N ASP A 210 -1.60 5.21 5.33
CA ASP A 210 -1.16 4.22 6.31
C ASP A 210 -1.91 4.39 7.63
N VAL A 211 -2.49 3.31 8.15
CA VAL A 211 -3.24 3.24 9.42
C VAL A 211 -4.09 4.49 9.73
N PRO A 212 -4.94 4.97 8.79
CA PRO A 212 -5.64 6.25 8.94
C PRO A 212 -6.62 6.28 10.12
N PHE A 213 -7.06 5.13 10.58
CA PHE A 213 -7.96 4.96 11.72
C PHE A 213 -7.32 5.34 13.08
N GLU A 214 -6.00 5.48 13.13
CA GLU A 214 -5.30 5.96 14.31
C GLU A 214 -5.40 7.49 14.49
N ILE A 215 -5.66 8.23 13.42
CA ILE A 215 -5.85 9.69 13.47
C ILE A 215 -7.31 9.99 13.76
N LYS A 216 -7.60 10.30 15.02
CA LYS A 216 -8.97 10.48 15.52
C LYS A 216 -9.38 11.95 15.67
N THR A 217 -8.53 12.90 15.28
CA THR A 217 -8.83 14.34 15.34
C THR A 217 -10.01 14.65 14.42
N PRO A 218 -11.11 15.20 14.96
CA PRO A 218 -12.32 15.43 14.17
C PRO A 218 -12.07 16.34 12.98
N GLY A 219 -12.62 15.96 11.83
CA GLY A 219 -12.49 16.73 10.58
C GLY A 219 -11.13 16.64 9.88
N PHE A 220 -10.18 15.87 10.42
CA PHE A 220 -8.83 15.75 9.83
C PHE A 220 -8.88 15.22 8.39
N TRP A 221 -9.55 14.10 8.16
CA TRP A 221 -9.61 13.46 6.85
C TRP A 221 -10.53 14.19 5.87
N GLN A 222 -11.55 14.90 6.37
CA GLN A 222 -12.38 15.78 5.54
C GLN A 222 -11.53 16.93 4.99
N GLU A 223 -10.76 17.61 5.85
CA GLU A 223 -9.85 18.68 5.42
C GLU A 223 -8.77 18.17 4.47
N PHE A 224 -8.19 17.00 4.76
CA PHE A 224 -7.23 16.35 3.86
C PHE A 224 -7.82 16.16 2.46
N ARG A 225 -9.04 15.60 2.37
CA ARG A 225 -9.74 15.44 1.11
C ARG A 225 -9.98 16.76 0.41
N ASP A 226 -10.53 17.74 1.11
CA ASP A 226 -10.88 19.03 0.54
C ASP A 226 -9.64 19.70 -0.08
N ARG A 227 -8.51 19.70 0.61
CA ARG A 227 -7.27 20.31 0.14
C ARG A 227 -6.66 19.56 -1.06
N VAL A 228 -6.61 18.24 -1.00
CA VAL A 228 -6.13 17.38 -2.09
C VAL A 228 -7.00 17.55 -3.33
N LYS A 229 -8.34 17.47 -3.17
CA LYS A 229 -9.29 17.59 -4.29
C LYS A 229 -9.38 19.02 -4.85
N ALA A 230 -9.06 20.04 -4.06
CA ALA A 230 -8.96 21.43 -4.57
C ALA A 230 -7.84 21.59 -5.59
N ILE A 231 -6.75 20.81 -5.48
CA ILE A 231 -5.63 20.82 -6.43
C ILE A 231 -5.89 19.89 -7.60
N ASN A 232 -6.28 18.66 -7.31
CA ASN A 232 -6.61 17.63 -8.30
C ASN A 232 -7.91 16.92 -7.92
N PRO A 233 -9.06 17.27 -8.51
CA PRO A 233 -10.35 16.63 -8.22
C PRO A 233 -10.33 15.11 -8.46
N ASP A 234 -9.48 14.65 -9.39
CA ASP A 234 -9.33 13.25 -9.75
C ASP A 234 -8.26 12.51 -8.92
N ALA A 235 -7.65 13.13 -7.92
CA ALA A 235 -6.72 12.44 -7.05
C ALA A 235 -7.42 11.33 -6.27
N TYR A 236 -6.87 10.12 -6.26
CA TYR A 236 -7.40 8.98 -5.51
C TYR A 236 -6.94 9.02 -4.06
N ILE A 237 -7.88 8.89 -3.13
CA ILE A 237 -7.58 8.80 -1.69
C ILE A 237 -8.08 7.45 -1.18
N VAL A 238 -7.15 6.56 -0.85
CA VAL A 238 -7.45 5.20 -0.39
C VAL A 238 -6.84 4.94 0.97
N GLY A 239 -7.66 4.48 1.93
CA GLY A 239 -7.19 4.17 3.29
C GLY A 239 -6.78 2.71 3.46
N GLU A 240 -5.81 2.45 4.32
CA GLU A 240 -5.58 1.11 4.85
C GLU A 240 -6.50 0.86 6.04
N VAL A 241 -7.63 0.24 5.78
CA VAL A 241 -8.56 -0.21 6.83
C VAL A 241 -8.96 -1.64 6.52
N TRP A 242 -8.69 -2.57 7.44
CA TRP A 242 -8.87 -4.00 7.20
C TRP A 242 -10.30 -4.50 7.43
N GLY A 243 -11.09 -3.74 8.18
CA GLY A 243 -12.46 -4.08 8.55
C GLY A 243 -13.52 -3.16 7.94
N ASP A 244 -14.64 -3.07 8.61
CA ASP A 244 -15.74 -2.17 8.24
C ASP A 244 -15.28 -0.72 8.21
N SER A 245 -15.38 -0.10 7.06
CA SER A 245 -14.85 1.23 6.77
C SER A 245 -15.94 2.28 6.52
N ARG A 246 -17.20 2.01 6.93
CA ARG A 246 -18.34 2.93 6.71
C ARG A 246 -18.10 4.32 7.27
N GLU A 247 -17.32 4.42 8.35
CA GLU A 247 -16.98 5.71 8.99
C GLU A 247 -16.23 6.65 8.04
N TRP A 248 -15.38 6.10 7.15
CA TRP A 248 -14.54 6.88 6.23
C TRP A 248 -15.06 6.94 4.80
N LEU A 249 -16.08 6.12 4.46
CA LEU A 249 -16.58 5.92 3.09
C LEU A 249 -17.96 6.55 2.86
N ASP A 250 -18.18 7.71 3.45
CA ASP A 250 -19.41 8.50 3.31
C ASP A 250 -19.37 9.51 2.13
N GLY A 251 -18.25 9.56 1.42
CA GLY A 251 -18.00 10.49 0.31
C GLY A 251 -17.32 11.79 0.73
N THR A 252 -17.03 11.98 2.03
CA THR A 252 -16.38 13.19 2.55
C THR A 252 -14.90 12.98 2.94
N GLN A 253 -14.42 11.73 2.99
CA GLN A 253 -13.08 11.40 3.44
C GLN A 253 -12.31 10.61 2.37
N PHE A 254 -12.48 9.27 2.29
CA PHE A 254 -11.77 8.44 1.32
C PHE A 254 -12.66 8.10 0.12
N ASP A 255 -12.01 7.80 -1.01
CA ASP A 255 -12.66 7.27 -2.21
C ASP A 255 -12.82 5.74 -2.14
N GLY A 256 -12.01 5.07 -1.31
CA GLY A 256 -12.01 3.63 -1.10
C GLY A 256 -11.06 3.23 0.02
N VAL A 257 -10.99 1.94 0.30
CA VAL A 257 -10.01 1.34 1.19
C VAL A 257 -9.36 0.13 0.54
N MET A 258 -8.22 -0.32 1.09
CA MET A 258 -7.65 -1.63 0.78
C MET A 258 -8.62 -2.72 1.24
N ASN A 259 -9.28 -3.40 0.29
CA ASN A 259 -10.45 -4.22 0.55
C ASN A 259 -10.12 -5.64 1.04
N TYR A 260 -9.63 -5.74 2.27
CA TYR A 260 -9.35 -7.02 2.91
C TYR A 260 -10.63 -7.83 3.21
N LEU A 261 -11.79 -7.17 3.30
CA LEU A 261 -13.10 -7.85 3.41
C LEU A 261 -13.45 -8.65 2.15
N PHE A 262 -12.88 -8.29 0.99
CA PHE A 262 -12.95 -9.09 -0.23
C PHE A 262 -11.91 -10.22 -0.21
N ALA A 263 -10.68 -9.93 0.20
CA ALA A 263 -9.56 -10.86 0.14
C ALA A 263 -9.82 -12.14 0.94
N GLY A 264 -10.20 -12.02 2.21
CA GLY A 264 -10.41 -13.15 3.11
C GLY A 264 -11.41 -14.18 2.58
N PRO A 265 -12.67 -13.80 2.34
CA PRO A 265 -13.68 -14.72 1.81
C PRO A 265 -13.32 -15.30 0.44
N THR A 266 -12.68 -14.51 -0.43
CA THR A 266 -12.27 -14.99 -1.76
C THR A 266 -11.25 -16.11 -1.66
N ILE A 267 -10.22 -15.94 -0.84
CA ILE A 267 -9.19 -16.98 -0.61
C ILE A 267 -9.79 -18.19 0.11
N ALA A 268 -10.65 -17.98 1.11
CA ALA A 268 -11.33 -19.05 1.83
C ALA A 268 -12.19 -19.93 0.91
N PHE A 269 -12.80 -19.31 -0.11
CA PHE A 269 -13.60 -20.02 -1.12
C PHE A 269 -12.73 -20.74 -2.15
N THR A 270 -11.71 -20.08 -2.70
CA THR A 270 -10.93 -20.62 -3.82
C THR A 270 -9.86 -21.62 -3.39
N ALA A 271 -9.20 -21.38 -2.25
CA ALA A 271 -8.18 -22.28 -1.71
C ALA A 271 -8.75 -23.33 -0.74
N GLY A 272 -9.85 -23.01 -0.05
CA GLY A 272 -10.51 -23.96 0.83
C GLY A 272 -9.57 -24.56 1.88
N ASP A 273 -9.54 -25.89 1.99
CA ASP A 273 -8.68 -26.62 2.93
C ASP A 273 -7.16 -26.52 2.61
N ARG A 274 -6.78 -25.91 1.49
CA ARG A 274 -5.37 -25.69 1.12
C ARG A 274 -4.78 -24.46 1.79
N VAL A 275 -5.60 -23.61 2.41
CA VAL A 275 -5.11 -22.41 3.11
C VAL A 275 -4.13 -22.82 4.20
N VAL A 276 -2.90 -22.28 4.11
CA VAL A 276 -1.86 -22.49 5.12
C VAL A 276 -2.12 -21.58 6.31
N LEU A 277 -2.79 -22.09 7.34
CA LEU A 277 -3.29 -21.33 8.49
C LEU A 277 -2.20 -20.52 9.21
N GLU A 278 -0.99 -21.07 9.32
CA GLU A 278 0.16 -20.40 9.96
C GLU A 278 0.49 -19.07 9.29
N GLN A 279 0.15 -18.90 8.02
CA GLN A 279 0.43 -17.69 7.24
C GLN A 279 -0.65 -16.61 7.39
N VAL A 280 -1.80 -16.93 7.97
CA VAL A 280 -2.98 -16.07 7.97
C VAL A 280 -3.62 -15.86 9.34
N GLN A 281 -3.44 -16.78 10.28
CA GLN A 281 -4.15 -16.76 11.57
C GLN A 281 -3.83 -15.57 12.47
N SER A 282 -2.71 -14.88 12.21
CA SER A 282 -2.30 -13.67 12.95
C SER A 282 -2.78 -12.37 12.29
N ARG A 283 -3.65 -12.46 11.28
CA ARG A 283 -4.14 -11.32 10.49
C ARG A 283 -5.66 -11.20 10.55
N ASP A 284 -6.16 -10.00 10.46
CA ASP A 284 -7.58 -9.70 10.66
C ASP A 284 -8.48 -10.06 9.48
N TYR A 285 -7.95 -10.26 8.26
CA TYR A 285 -8.76 -10.56 7.07
C TYR A 285 -9.26 -12.02 6.95
N GLN A 286 -8.77 -12.93 7.79
CA GLN A 286 -9.26 -14.28 8.06
C GLN A 286 -9.73 -15.09 6.83
N PRO A 287 -8.82 -15.56 5.94
CA PRO A 287 -9.19 -16.40 4.80
C PRO A 287 -9.45 -17.85 5.23
N TYR A 288 -10.20 -18.04 6.30
CA TYR A 288 -10.60 -19.32 6.91
C TYR A 288 -11.81 -19.10 7.82
N PRO A 289 -12.62 -20.08 8.18
CA PRO A 289 -12.59 -21.45 7.62
C PRO A 289 -12.90 -21.48 6.12
N PRO A 290 -12.71 -22.65 5.43
CA PRO A 290 -13.13 -22.82 4.05
C PRO A 290 -14.59 -22.44 3.85
N LEU A 291 -14.90 -21.76 2.75
CA LEU A 291 -16.26 -21.36 2.40
C LEU A 291 -16.78 -22.21 1.22
N PHE A 292 -18.03 -22.63 1.31
CA PHE A 292 -18.75 -23.17 0.16
C PHE A 292 -19.40 -22.06 -0.67
N ALA A 293 -19.86 -22.40 -1.89
CA ALA A 293 -20.36 -21.41 -2.84
C ALA A 293 -21.47 -20.52 -2.26
N ALA A 294 -22.44 -21.10 -1.55
CA ALA A 294 -23.54 -20.32 -0.95
C ALA A 294 -23.05 -19.36 0.16
N GLU A 295 -22.07 -19.78 0.96
CA GLU A 295 -21.51 -18.95 2.02
C GLU A 295 -20.68 -17.81 1.44
N TYR A 296 -19.87 -18.09 0.40
CA TYR A 296 -19.12 -17.07 -0.33
C TYR A 296 -20.07 -16.06 -0.98
N ALA A 297 -21.12 -16.53 -1.66
CA ALA A 297 -22.13 -15.67 -2.28
C ALA A 297 -22.79 -14.73 -1.25
N ALA A 298 -23.14 -15.25 -0.07
CA ALA A 298 -23.71 -14.45 1.01
C ALA A 298 -22.72 -13.35 1.48
N LYS A 299 -21.45 -13.71 1.72
CA LYS A 299 -20.39 -12.76 2.10
C LYS A 299 -20.18 -11.66 1.08
N ILE A 300 -20.17 -12.01 -0.20
CA ILE A 300 -20.00 -11.03 -1.29
C ILE A 300 -21.24 -10.11 -1.40
N GLN A 301 -22.45 -10.63 -1.20
CA GLN A 301 -23.66 -9.82 -1.19
C GLN A 301 -23.66 -8.84 0.01
N GLU A 302 -23.25 -9.28 1.19
CA GLU A 302 -23.06 -8.40 2.36
C GLU A 302 -22.05 -7.29 2.06
N LEU A 303 -20.89 -7.63 1.48
CA LEU A 303 -19.84 -6.69 1.13
C LEU A 303 -20.33 -5.63 0.12
N LEU A 304 -21.08 -6.05 -0.92
CA LEU A 304 -21.60 -5.13 -1.93
C LEU A 304 -22.67 -4.18 -1.41
N GLN A 305 -23.33 -4.52 -0.29
CA GLN A 305 -24.32 -3.68 0.37
C GLN A 305 -23.72 -2.75 1.43
N LEU A 306 -22.45 -2.95 1.78
CA LEU A 306 -21.80 -2.24 2.89
C LEU A 306 -21.57 -0.76 2.58
N TYR A 307 -21.25 -0.43 1.33
CA TYR A 307 -20.92 0.92 0.89
C TYR A 307 -21.78 1.34 -0.32
N PRO A 308 -21.97 2.66 -0.54
CA PRO A 308 -22.58 3.17 -1.77
C PRO A 308 -21.86 2.65 -3.02
N TRP A 309 -22.62 2.42 -4.11
CA TRP A 309 -22.10 1.80 -5.34
C TRP A 309 -20.90 2.56 -5.93
N GLU A 310 -20.94 3.88 -5.91
CA GLU A 310 -19.80 4.71 -6.36
C GLU A 310 -18.51 4.42 -5.60
N ILE A 311 -18.61 4.16 -4.29
CA ILE A 311 -17.50 3.75 -3.44
C ILE A 311 -17.10 2.29 -3.72
N GLN A 312 -18.07 1.40 -3.95
CA GLN A 312 -17.75 0.01 -4.33
C GLN A 312 -16.89 -0.07 -5.59
N LEU A 313 -17.16 0.80 -6.57
CA LEU A 313 -16.40 0.85 -7.83
C LEU A 313 -14.97 1.39 -7.68
N THR A 314 -14.64 2.00 -6.56
CA THR A 314 -13.31 2.57 -6.28
C THR A 314 -12.61 1.92 -5.08
N GLN A 315 -13.15 0.81 -4.56
CA GLN A 315 -12.42 -0.02 -3.59
C GLN A 315 -11.14 -0.57 -4.21
N LEU A 316 -10.04 -0.59 -3.46
CA LEU A 316 -8.80 -1.23 -3.88
C LEU A 316 -8.84 -2.71 -3.49
N ASN A 317 -9.36 -3.54 -4.38
CA ASN A 317 -9.47 -4.97 -4.15
C ASN A 317 -8.11 -5.65 -4.27
N LEU A 318 -7.77 -6.53 -3.34
CA LEU A 318 -6.49 -7.23 -3.32
C LEU A 318 -6.65 -8.67 -2.82
N LEU A 319 -5.64 -9.50 -3.05
CA LEU A 319 -5.53 -10.86 -2.50
C LEU A 319 -4.32 -11.01 -1.59
N ALA A 320 -3.28 -10.22 -1.85
CA ALA A 320 -2.09 -10.14 -1.03
C ALA A 320 -1.50 -8.72 -1.08
N SER A 321 -0.65 -8.40 -0.11
CA SER A 321 0.07 -7.14 -0.01
C SER A 321 1.44 -7.35 0.67
N HIS A 322 2.17 -6.28 0.88
CA HIS A 322 3.42 -6.30 1.63
C HIS A 322 3.25 -6.65 3.13
N ASP A 323 2.01 -6.65 3.65
CA ASP A 323 1.67 -6.97 5.04
C ASP A 323 1.10 -8.37 5.23
N THR A 324 0.88 -9.09 4.15
CA THR A 324 0.40 -10.48 4.17
C THR A 324 1.45 -11.44 3.62
N ALA A 325 1.27 -12.73 3.83
CA ALA A 325 1.94 -13.71 3.00
C ALA A 325 1.44 -13.59 1.55
N ARG A 326 2.21 -14.09 0.58
CA ARG A 326 1.83 -14.08 -0.82
C ARG A 326 0.76 -15.13 -1.13
N LEU A 327 -0.11 -14.84 -2.07
CA LEU A 327 -1.24 -15.70 -2.43
C LEU A 327 -0.81 -17.13 -2.73
N MET A 328 0.28 -17.34 -3.47
CA MET A 328 0.82 -18.66 -3.78
C MET A 328 1.15 -19.46 -2.51
N THR A 329 1.72 -18.81 -1.51
CA THR A 329 2.06 -19.45 -0.23
C THR A 329 0.82 -19.70 0.62
N ILE A 330 -0.12 -18.74 0.67
CA ILE A 330 -1.40 -18.89 1.38
C ILE A 330 -2.19 -20.08 0.83
N ALA A 331 -2.20 -20.24 -0.49
CA ALA A 331 -2.89 -21.34 -1.18
C ALA A 331 -2.14 -22.69 -1.16
N GLY A 332 -1.09 -22.82 -0.33
CA GLY A 332 -0.29 -24.06 -0.22
C GLY A 332 0.41 -24.48 -1.52
N GLY A 333 0.71 -23.53 -2.41
CA GLY A 333 1.33 -23.79 -3.70
C GLY A 333 0.36 -24.26 -4.79
N ASP A 334 -0.96 -24.27 -4.53
CA ASP A 334 -1.96 -24.70 -5.49
C ASP A 334 -2.26 -23.62 -6.54
N LYS A 335 -1.74 -23.81 -7.74
CA LYS A 335 -1.91 -22.88 -8.86
C LYS A 335 -3.37 -22.64 -9.24
N ALA A 336 -4.21 -23.69 -9.20
CA ALA A 336 -5.60 -23.56 -9.56
C ALA A 336 -6.35 -22.61 -8.60
N SER A 337 -6.05 -22.68 -7.31
CA SER A 337 -6.58 -21.75 -6.31
C SER A 337 -6.13 -20.31 -6.58
N VAL A 338 -4.85 -20.13 -6.96
CA VAL A 338 -4.30 -18.78 -7.33
C VAL A 338 -5.02 -18.25 -8.55
N GLU A 339 -5.19 -19.04 -9.61
CA GLU A 339 -5.86 -18.62 -10.85
C GLU A 339 -7.34 -18.30 -10.61
N LEU A 340 -8.05 -19.10 -9.81
CA LEU A 340 -9.44 -18.83 -9.44
C LEU A 340 -9.59 -17.56 -8.60
N SER A 341 -8.68 -17.34 -7.64
CA SER A 341 -8.66 -16.09 -6.85
C SER A 341 -8.43 -14.88 -7.76
N THR A 342 -7.48 -14.99 -8.69
CA THR A 342 -7.17 -13.93 -9.67
C THR A 342 -8.37 -13.67 -10.60
N LEU A 343 -9.07 -14.70 -11.04
CA LEU A 343 -10.31 -14.56 -11.82
C LEU A 343 -11.33 -13.72 -11.05
N LEU A 344 -11.61 -14.09 -9.80
CA LEU A 344 -12.55 -13.34 -8.96
C LEU A 344 -12.09 -11.90 -8.71
N LEU A 345 -10.82 -11.67 -8.44
CA LEU A 345 -10.26 -10.32 -8.26
C LEU A 345 -10.51 -9.43 -9.49
N LEU A 346 -10.22 -9.96 -10.70
CA LEU A 346 -10.26 -9.17 -11.93
C LEU A 346 -11.67 -9.04 -12.53
N THR A 347 -12.63 -9.82 -12.06
CA THR A 347 -14.04 -9.73 -12.49
C THR A 347 -14.96 -9.08 -11.46
N PHE A 348 -14.47 -8.80 -10.25
CA PHE A 348 -15.24 -8.17 -9.18
C PHE A 348 -15.32 -6.64 -9.35
N PRO A 349 -16.43 -5.98 -8.93
CA PRO A 349 -16.53 -4.52 -8.87
C PRO A 349 -15.45 -3.89 -7.98
N GLY A 350 -14.89 -2.77 -8.42
CA GLY A 350 -13.77 -2.09 -7.75
C GLY A 350 -12.47 -2.19 -8.55
N ALA A 351 -11.41 -1.53 -8.10
CA ALA A 351 -10.11 -1.53 -8.74
C ALA A 351 -9.24 -2.68 -8.22
N PRO A 352 -8.90 -3.68 -9.05
CA PRO A 352 -8.01 -4.76 -8.63
C PRO A 352 -6.58 -4.26 -8.44
N SER A 353 -5.91 -4.75 -7.41
CA SER A 353 -4.50 -4.51 -7.11
C SER A 353 -3.73 -5.83 -7.05
N ILE A 354 -2.66 -5.91 -7.82
CA ILE A 354 -1.76 -7.06 -7.87
C ILE A 354 -0.48 -6.67 -7.12
N TYR A 355 -0.11 -7.46 -6.13
CA TYR A 355 1.17 -7.28 -5.45
C TYR A 355 2.30 -7.78 -6.33
N TYR A 356 3.37 -6.99 -6.56
CA TYR A 356 4.44 -7.33 -7.48
C TYR A 356 4.95 -8.76 -7.28
N GLY A 357 5.07 -9.51 -8.36
CA GLY A 357 5.52 -10.90 -8.35
C GLY A 357 4.41 -11.94 -8.20
N ASP A 358 3.21 -11.58 -7.73
CA ASP A 358 2.10 -12.54 -7.67
C ASP A 358 1.67 -12.99 -9.07
N GLU A 359 1.77 -12.10 -10.07
CA GLU A 359 1.47 -12.41 -11.47
C GLU A 359 2.43 -13.42 -12.12
N VAL A 360 3.57 -13.67 -11.48
CA VAL A 360 4.55 -14.68 -11.92
C VAL A 360 4.68 -15.84 -10.93
N GLY A 361 3.76 -15.94 -9.97
CA GLY A 361 3.70 -17.02 -8.99
C GLY A 361 4.77 -16.96 -7.91
N LEU A 362 5.31 -15.79 -7.59
CA LEU A 362 6.31 -15.64 -6.53
C LEU A 362 5.75 -16.07 -5.18
N PRO A 363 6.34 -17.07 -4.48
CA PRO A 363 5.96 -17.43 -3.13
C PRO A 363 6.61 -16.50 -2.09
N GLY A 364 6.07 -16.49 -0.88
CA GLY A 364 6.63 -15.79 0.27
C GLY A 364 5.71 -15.94 1.48
N ALA A 365 6.28 -16.32 2.62
CA ALA A 365 5.59 -16.34 3.91
C ALA A 365 5.34 -14.91 4.40
N ILE A 366 4.85 -14.73 5.62
CA ILE A 366 4.69 -13.41 6.23
C ILE A 366 6.02 -12.63 6.25
N ASP A 367 5.94 -11.31 6.45
CA ASP A 367 7.12 -10.42 6.55
C ASP A 367 8.25 -11.04 7.42
N PRO A 368 9.52 -11.03 6.96
CA PRO A 368 10.04 -10.34 5.78
C PRO A 368 9.93 -11.14 4.45
N ASP A 369 9.53 -12.41 4.48
CA ASP A 369 9.62 -13.32 3.33
C ASP A 369 8.67 -12.93 2.17
N SER A 370 7.53 -12.33 2.45
CA SER A 370 6.63 -11.78 1.42
C SER A 370 7.28 -10.67 0.56
N ARG A 371 8.39 -10.09 1.03
CA ARG A 371 9.10 -8.97 0.42
C ARG A 371 10.38 -9.40 -0.30
N ARG A 372 10.35 -10.56 -0.97
CA ARG A 372 11.45 -11.06 -1.82
C ARG A 372 11.71 -10.13 -3.00
N GLY A 373 12.94 -10.17 -3.53
CA GLY A 373 13.25 -9.53 -4.81
C GLY A 373 12.39 -10.11 -5.94
N PHE A 374 11.98 -9.25 -6.89
CA PHE A 374 11.24 -9.71 -8.07
C PHE A 374 12.05 -10.80 -8.79
N PRO A 375 11.44 -11.96 -9.12
CA PRO A 375 12.20 -13.11 -9.58
C PRO A 375 12.79 -12.91 -10.99
N LEU A 376 13.94 -13.55 -11.26
CA LEU A 376 14.48 -13.64 -12.60
C LEU A 376 13.49 -14.33 -13.54
N GLU A 377 13.46 -13.93 -14.80
CA GLU A 377 12.49 -14.42 -15.79
C GLU A 377 12.49 -15.94 -15.95
N ALA A 378 13.64 -16.60 -15.70
CA ALA A 378 13.75 -18.06 -15.72
C ALA A 378 12.92 -18.75 -14.62
N ASN A 379 12.58 -18.02 -13.57
CA ASN A 379 11.84 -18.52 -12.42
C ASN A 379 10.34 -18.15 -12.46
N TRP A 380 9.88 -17.50 -13.53
CA TRP A 380 8.47 -17.10 -13.68
C TRP A 380 7.57 -18.29 -13.98
N ASP A 381 6.46 -18.39 -13.30
CA ASP A 381 5.37 -19.26 -13.68
C ASP A 381 4.61 -18.68 -14.87
N ARG A 382 4.84 -19.29 -16.04
CA ARG A 382 4.29 -18.79 -17.30
C ARG A 382 2.78 -19.01 -17.44
N GLU A 383 2.21 -19.99 -16.74
CA GLU A 383 0.77 -20.24 -16.75
C GLU A 383 0.06 -19.17 -15.94
N ILE A 384 0.52 -18.90 -14.72
CA ILE A 384 -0.02 -17.83 -13.87
C ILE A 384 0.11 -16.47 -14.56
N LEU A 385 1.27 -16.17 -15.18
CA LEU A 385 1.46 -14.94 -15.93
C LEU A 385 0.47 -14.81 -17.10
N LYS A 386 0.24 -15.91 -17.82
CA LYS A 386 -0.72 -15.95 -18.92
C LYS A 386 -2.14 -15.68 -18.42
N THR A 387 -2.54 -16.32 -17.33
CA THR A 387 -3.84 -16.12 -16.71
C THR A 387 -4.06 -14.66 -16.32
N HIS A 388 -3.08 -14.03 -15.65
CA HIS A 388 -3.16 -12.60 -15.30
C HIS A 388 -3.34 -11.72 -16.53
N ARG A 389 -2.50 -11.88 -17.55
CA ARG A 389 -2.58 -11.09 -18.79
C ARG A 389 -3.94 -11.22 -19.47
N GLN A 390 -4.43 -12.43 -19.62
CA GLN A 390 -5.73 -12.69 -20.25
C GLN A 390 -6.89 -12.06 -19.47
N LEU A 391 -6.90 -12.19 -18.15
CA LEU A 391 -7.96 -11.65 -17.32
C LEU A 391 -7.92 -10.12 -17.26
N ILE A 392 -6.75 -9.51 -17.24
CA ILE A 392 -6.59 -8.05 -17.31
C ILE A 392 -7.08 -7.54 -18.68
N GLU A 393 -6.71 -8.20 -19.77
CA GLU A 393 -7.18 -7.87 -21.12
C GLU A 393 -8.72 -7.94 -21.22
N ILE A 394 -9.32 -9.03 -20.71
CA ILE A 394 -10.78 -9.19 -20.66
C ILE A 394 -11.43 -8.07 -19.86
N ARG A 395 -10.88 -7.73 -18.69
CA ARG A 395 -11.40 -6.63 -17.87
C ARG A 395 -11.36 -5.29 -18.62
N HIS A 396 -10.29 -5.01 -19.36
CA HIS A 396 -10.20 -3.79 -20.19
C HIS A 396 -11.14 -3.81 -21.37
N GLN A 397 -11.36 -4.99 -21.97
CA GLN A 397 -12.25 -5.14 -23.12
C GLN A 397 -13.72 -4.95 -22.76
N TYR A 398 -14.15 -5.41 -21.58
CA TYR A 398 -15.55 -5.41 -21.17
C TYR A 398 -15.85 -4.38 -20.07
N PRO A 399 -16.49 -3.24 -20.42
CA PRO A 399 -16.86 -2.20 -19.44
C PRO A 399 -17.70 -2.71 -18.26
N ALA A 400 -18.53 -3.73 -18.49
CA ALA A 400 -19.37 -4.32 -17.45
C ALA A 400 -18.55 -4.84 -16.24
N MET A 401 -17.31 -5.29 -16.45
CA MET A 401 -16.44 -5.73 -15.36
C MET A 401 -15.85 -4.57 -14.55
N ARG A 402 -16.00 -3.34 -15.01
CA ARG A 402 -15.43 -2.13 -14.38
C ARG A 402 -16.48 -1.24 -13.75
N THR A 403 -17.64 -1.11 -14.41
CA THR A 403 -18.70 -0.18 -14.01
C THR A 403 -20.09 -0.79 -14.07
N GLY A 404 -20.21 -2.09 -14.41
CA GLY A 404 -21.47 -2.82 -14.38
C GLY A 404 -21.89 -3.20 -12.97
N ASP A 405 -23.13 -3.65 -12.82
CA ASP A 405 -23.63 -4.26 -11.59
C ASP A 405 -23.10 -5.69 -11.37
N TYR A 406 -23.35 -6.22 -10.20
CA TYR A 406 -22.97 -7.60 -9.85
C TYR A 406 -24.16 -8.35 -9.29
N GLN A 407 -24.45 -9.51 -9.85
CA GLN A 407 -25.52 -10.36 -9.40
C GLN A 407 -25.08 -11.83 -9.30
N VAL A 408 -25.32 -12.45 -8.15
CA VAL A 408 -25.17 -13.90 -8.00
C VAL A 408 -26.38 -14.57 -8.62
N LEU A 409 -26.16 -15.39 -9.64
CA LEU A 409 -27.22 -16.12 -10.35
C LEU A 409 -27.43 -17.54 -9.78
N TYR A 410 -26.35 -18.13 -9.29
CA TYR A 410 -26.35 -19.49 -8.73
C TYR A 410 -25.20 -19.64 -7.73
N ALA A 411 -25.44 -20.38 -6.62
CA ALA A 411 -24.43 -20.66 -5.60
C ALA A 411 -24.68 -22.02 -4.92
#